data_fb342a002a8a7dbff13d6761f7a86af7
#
_entry.id   fb342a002a8a7dbff13d6761f7a86af7
#
_cell.length_a   1.000
_cell.length_b   1.000
_cell.length_c   1.000
_cell.angle_alpha   90.00
_cell.angle_beta   90.00
_cell.angle_gamma   90.00
#
_symmetry.space_group_name_H-M   'P 1'
#
loop_
_entity.id
_entity.type
_entity.pdbx_description
1 polymer ?
#
loop_
_entity_poly.entity_id
_entity_poly.type
_entity_poly.pdbx_seq_one_letter_code
_entity_poly.pdbx_strand_id
1 'polypeptide(L)' 'MMIHTDTVHALTSLPATDLNFVSCLKSATNFQIEMALEVMRKRDGKDKGRIKACERELKRRNK' A
#
# COMPACT_ATOMS: atom_id res chain seq x y z
N MET A 1 12.86 15.52 2.55
CA MET A 1 12.23 14.74 1.88
C MET A 1 11.46 13.75 2.54
N MET A 2 10.34 13.71 2.55
CA MET A 2 9.45 12.89 3.25
C MET A 2 9.01 11.76 2.41
N ILE A 3 9.91 11.11 1.87
CA ILE A 3 9.63 10.06 0.95
C ILE A 3 8.80 8.95 1.53
N HIS A 4 9.10 8.55 2.77
CA HIS A 4 8.34 7.46 3.40
C HIS A 4 6.88 7.83 3.59
N THR A 5 6.64 9.06 4.01
CA THR A 5 5.29 9.54 4.22
C THR A 5 4.53 9.58 2.90
N ASP A 6 5.21 10.02 1.85
CA ASP A 6 4.57 10.09 0.54
C ASP A 6 4.17 8.71 0.03
N THR A 7 5.03 7.72 0.24
CA THR A 7 4.73 6.37 -0.21
C THR A 7 3.52 5.80 0.53
N VAL A 8 3.51 5.92 1.84
CA VAL A 8 2.38 5.44 2.63
C VAL A 8 1.11 6.18 2.25
N HIS A 9 1.21 7.50 2.05
CA HIS A 9 0.05 8.27 1.64
C HIS A 9 -0.48 7.82 0.29
N ALA A 10 0.40 7.57 -0.66
CA ALA A 10 -0.02 7.10 -1.97
C ALA A 10 -0.71 5.75 -1.88
N LEU A 11 -0.15 4.85 -1.08
CA LEU A 11 -0.72 3.51 -0.93
C LEU A 11 -2.08 3.52 -0.23
N THR A 12 -2.37 4.57 0.51
CA THR A 12 -3.64 4.66 1.22
C THR A 12 -4.63 5.60 0.57
N SER A 13 -4.23 6.27 -0.50
CA SER A 13 -5.09 7.27 -1.15
C SER A 13 -5.42 6.98 -2.60
N LEU A 14 -4.47 6.44 -3.35
CA LEU A 14 -4.68 6.20 -4.77
C LEU A 14 -5.52 4.96 -5.00
N PRO A 15 -6.32 4.94 -6.08
CA PRO A 15 -7.06 3.73 -6.42
C PRO A 15 -6.11 2.57 -6.72
N ALA A 16 -6.51 1.38 -6.37
CA ALA A 16 -5.66 0.20 -6.57
C ALA A 16 -5.36 -0.06 -8.04
N THR A 17 -6.18 0.46 -8.93
CA THR A 17 -5.98 0.29 -10.37
C THR A 17 -5.11 1.39 -10.98
N ASP A 18 -4.76 2.39 -10.21
CA ASP A 18 -3.94 3.50 -10.70
C ASP A 18 -2.50 3.02 -10.90
N LEU A 19 -1.90 3.40 -12.03
CA LEU A 19 -0.53 3.01 -12.31
C LEU A 19 0.44 3.57 -11.26
N ASN A 20 0.13 4.74 -10.74
CA ASN A 20 0.98 5.32 -9.70
C ASN A 20 0.90 4.49 -8.42
N PHE A 21 -0.26 3.96 -8.11
CA PHE A 21 -0.39 3.07 -6.96
C PHE A 21 0.47 1.83 -7.16
N VAL A 22 0.38 1.21 -8.32
CA VAL A 22 1.14 0.00 -8.62
C VAL A 22 2.63 0.27 -8.53
N SER A 23 3.06 1.39 -9.09
CA SER A 23 4.47 1.76 -9.07
C SER A 23 4.96 1.97 -7.65
N CYS A 24 4.20 2.69 -6.85
CA CYS A 24 4.56 2.93 -5.46
C CYS A 24 4.62 1.62 -4.67
N LEU A 25 3.67 0.75 -4.93
CA LEU A 25 3.62 -0.53 -4.21
C LEU A 25 4.87 -1.36 -4.51
N LYS A 26 5.29 -1.38 -5.76
CA LYS A 26 6.47 -2.15 -6.13
C LYS A 26 7.74 -1.57 -5.53
N SER A 27 7.77 -0.27 -5.35
CA SER A 27 8.96 0.40 -4.81
C SER A 27 8.98 0.49 -3.30
N ALA A 28 7.84 0.28 -2.67
CA ALA A 28 7.74 0.45 -1.22
C ALA A 28 8.47 -0.66 -0.49
N THR A 29 8.99 -0.33 0.69
CA THR A 29 9.59 -1.35 1.55
C THR A 29 8.48 -2.13 2.22
N ASN A 30 8.83 -3.30 2.75
CA ASN A 30 7.84 -4.09 3.49
C ASN A 30 7.27 -3.29 4.65
N PHE A 31 8.11 -2.53 5.32
CA PHE A 31 7.66 -1.71 6.43
C PHE A 31 6.61 -0.68 5.99
N GLN A 32 6.87 -0.03 4.86
CA GLN A 32 5.92 0.96 4.34
C GLN A 32 4.60 0.31 3.96
N ILE A 33 4.66 -0.86 3.36
CA ILE A 33 3.43 -1.57 2.99
C ILE A 33 2.65 -1.95 4.23
N GLU A 34 3.34 -2.43 5.26
CA GLU A 34 2.67 -2.81 6.49
C GLU A 34 2.05 -1.62 7.19
N MET A 35 2.72 -0.48 7.16
CA MET A 35 2.15 0.73 7.74
C MET A 35 0.89 1.15 7.00
N ALA A 36 0.94 1.06 5.67
CA ALA A 36 -0.24 1.41 4.87
C ALA A 36 -1.38 0.46 5.18
N LEU A 37 -1.08 -0.83 5.32
CA LEU A 37 -2.11 -1.80 5.67
C LEU A 37 -2.75 -1.49 7.01
N GLU A 38 -1.94 -1.13 7.98
CA GLU A 38 -2.46 -0.82 9.30
C GLU A 38 -3.42 0.36 9.24
N VAL A 39 -3.04 1.41 8.52
CA VAL A 39 -3.89 2.57 8.35
C VAL A 39 -5.21 2.17 7.68
N MET A 40 -5.12 1.40 6.62
CA MET A 40 -6.30 1.05 5.86
C MET A 40 -7.24 0.12 6.61
N ARG A 41 -6.68 -0.77 7.43
CA ARG A 41 -7.51 -1.70 8.21
C ARG A 41 -8.31 -0.99 9.28
N LYS A 42 -7.88 0.20 9.69
CA LYS A 42 -8.60 0.97 10.67
C LYS A 42 -9.75 1.75 10.05
N ARG A 43 -9.82 1.79 8.73
CA ARG A 43 -10.92 2.45 8.05
C ARG A 43 -11.96 1.40 7.74
N ASP A 44 -13.19 1.74 7.84
CA ASP A 44 -14.30 0.81 7.69
C ASP A 44 -14.44 0.14 6.34
N GLY A 45 -13.45 -0.59 5.92
CA GLY A 45 -13.56 -1.40 4.73
C GLY A 45 -13.56 -0.65 3.42
N LYS A 46 -13.19 0.61 3.45
CA LYS A 46 -13.18 1.41 2.23
C LYS A 46 -11.99 1.14 1.35
N ASP A 47 -11.03 0.42 1.85
CA ASP A 47 -9.78 0.20 1.14
C ASP A 47 -9.57 -1.25 0.76
N LYS A 48 -10.65 -1.99 0.53
CA LYS A 48 -10.52 -3.42 0.25
C LYS A 48 -9.58 -3.74 -0.91
N GLY A 49 -9.71 -3.01 -2.00
CA GLY A 49 -8.85 -3.26 -3.16
C GLY A 49 -7.39 -2.99 -2.86
N ARG A 50 -7.13 -1.90 -2.16
CA ARG A 50 -5.76 -1.55 -1.79
C ARG A 50 -5.18 -2.55 -0.81
N ILE A 51 -5.99 -2.97 0.15
CA ILE A 51 -5.55 -3.95 1.14
C ILE A 51 -5.16 -5.25 0.45
N LYS A 52 -6.00 -5.73 -0.46
CA LYS A 52 -5.69 -6.95 -1.17
C LYS A 52 -4.43 -6.83 -1.99
N ALA A 53 -4.25 -5.69 -2.66
CA ALA A 53 -3.06 -5.48 -3.46
C ALA A 53 -1.80 -5.49 -2.60
N CYS A 54 -1.85 -4.83 -1.45
CA CYS A 54 -0.71 -4.78 -0.56
C CYS A 54 -0.40 -6.17 0.02
N GLU A 55 -1.43 -6.90 0.41
CA GLU A 55 -1.23 -8.23 0.95
C GLU A 55 -0.64 -9.17 -0.11
N ARG A 56 -1.11 -9.04 -1.34
CA ARG A 56 -0.59 -9.86 -2.43
C ARG A 56 0.87 -9.56 -2.67
N GLU A 57 1.24 -8.29 -2.61
CA GLU A 57 2.63 -7.92 -2.84
C GLU A 57 3.55 -8.46 -1.75
N LEU A 58 3.12 -8.37 -0.49
CA LEU A 58 3.91 -8.92 0.60
C LEU A 58 4.07 -10.43 0.47
N LYS A 59 2.99 -11.09 0.08
CA LYS A 59 3.04 -12.53 -0.09
C LYS A 59 3.99 -12.91 -1.21
N ARG A 60 3.98 -12.16 -2.30
CA ARG A 60 4.87 -12.41 -3.41
C ARG A 60 6.33 -12.29 -2.98
N ARG A 61 6.62 -11.34 -2.12
CA ARG A 61 7.99 -11.11 -1.66
C ARG A 61 8.48 -12.17 -0.69
N ASN A 62 7.54 -12.81 -0.01
CA ASN A 62 7.90 -13.79 1.01
C ASN A 62 8.08 -15.19 0.50
N LYS A 63 8.18 -15.36 -0.78
CA LYS A 63 8.33 -16.71 -1.31
C LYS A 63 9.69 -17.28 -1.11
#